data_09b27afed0c61b6e9d82a201f7c0650a
#
_entry.id   09b27afed0c61b6e9d82a201f7c0650a
#
_cell.length_a   1.000
_cell.length_b   1.000
_cell.length_c   1.000
_cell.angle_alpha   90.00
_cell.angle_beta   90.00
_cell.angle_gamma   90.00
#
_symmetry.space_group_name_H-M   'P 1'
#
loop_
_entity.id
_entity.type
_entity.pdbx_description
1 polymer ?
#
loop_
_entity_poly.entity_id
_entity_poly.type
_entity_poly.pdbx_seq_one_letter_code
_entity_poly.pdbx_strand_id
1 'polypeptide(L)'
;MLLQAGTELAGTLKNIVALAAGIVDGVGAGQNSKAAIMRQGLHEMQTLAAALYPTVRSETFMESCGVADLIASCYGGRNRRVAAAWASAHVRVRCPHSARFLFDCCIRPHAAKRSWSRAAWPT
;
A
#
# COMPACT_ATOMS: atom_id res chain seq x y z
N MET A 1 -4.48 -10.50 28.34
CA MET A 1 -5.36 -11.16 27.37
C MET A 1 -5.90 -10.20 26.29
N LEU A 2 -6.40 -9.01 26.61
CA LEU A 2 -7.02 -8.10 25.62
C LEU A 2 -6.03 -7.54 24.56
N LEU A 3 -4.84 -7.17 24.99
CA LEU A 3 -3.78 -6.66 24.09
C LEU A 3 -3.31 -7.73 23.11
N GLN A 4 -3.25 -8.98 23.54
CA GLN A 4 -2.81 -10.12 22.73
C GLN A 4 -3.76 -10.38 21.55
N ALA A 5 -5.07 -10.38 21.76
CA ALA A 5 -6.05 -10.58 20.70
C ALA A 5 -5.96 -9.49 19.60
N GLY A 6 -5.79 -8.22 20.01
CA GLY A 6 -5.61 -7.11 19.07
C GLY A 6 -4.34 -7.24 18.23
N THR A 7 -3.24 -7.66 18.84
CA THR A 7 -1.96 -7.87 18.16
C THR A 7 -2.03 -9.03 17.16
N GLU A 8 -2.65 -10.14 17.53
CA GLU A 8 -2.83 -11.30 16.66
C GLU A 8 -3.72 -10.98 15.45
N LEU A 9 -4.82 -10.25 15.68
CA LEU A 9 -5.70 -9.76 14.60
C LEU A 9 -4.95 -8.83 13.65
N ALA A 10 -4.22 -7.84 14.17
CA ALA A 10 -3.43 -6.93 13.36
C ALA A 10 -2.42 -7.69 12.50
N GLY A 11 -1.68 -8.63 13.09
CA GLY A 11 -0.69 -9.47 12.40
C GLY A 11 -1.28 -10.36 11.31
N THR A 12 -2.53 -10.78 11.44
CA THR A 12 -3.24 -11.60 10.44
C THR A 12 -3.80 -10.74 9.33
N LEU A 13 -4.55 -9.70 9.67
CA LEU A 13 -5.29 -8.86 8.73
C LEU A 13 -4.37 -8.00 7.84
N LYS A 14 -3.22 -7.57 8.35
CA LYS A 14 -2.24 -6.79 7.57
C LYS A 14 -1.82 -7.47 6.25
N ASN A 15 -1.85 -8.80 6.19
CA ASN A 15 -1.44 -9.55 5.02
C ASN A 15 -2.39 -9.31 3.83
N ILE A 16 -3.68 -9.10 4.09
CA ILE A 16 -4.68 -8.77 3.06
C ILE A 16 -4.37 -7.39 2.48
N VAL A 17 -4.09 -6.42 3.34
CA VAL A 17 -3.73 -5.06 2.91
C VAL A 17 -2.40 -5.06 2.15
N ALA A 18 -1.43 -5.88 2.57
CA ALA A 18 -0.16 -6.04 1.87
C ALA A 18 -0.34 -6.62 0.46
N LEU A 19 -1.27 -7.56 0.26
CA LEU A 19 -1.64 -8.06 -1.08
C LEU A 19 -2.24 -6.94 -1.94
N ALA A 20 -3.19 -6.16 -1.40
CA ALA A 20 -3.79 -5.04 -2.11
C ALA A 20 -2.74 -3.98 -2.50
N ALA A 21 -1.82 -3.63 -1.59
CA ALA A 21 -0.69 -2.74 -1.88
C ALA A 21 0.23 -3.29 -2.98
N GLY A 22 0.43 -4.60 -3.02
CA GLY A 22 1.18 -5.28 -4.07
C GLY A 22 0.49 -5.20 -5.44
N ILE A 23 -0.82 -5.36 -5.50
CA ILE A 23 -1.60 -5.20 -6.74
C ILE A 23 -1.44 -3.77 -7.27
N VAL A 24 -1.57 -2.76 -6.41
CA VAL A 24 -1.36 -1.34 -6.77
C VAL A 24 0.04 -1.10 -7.35
N ASP A 25 1.08 -1.70 -6.75
CA ASP A 25 2.44 -1.64 -7.28
C ASP A 25 2.56 -2.32 -8.65
N GLY A 26 1.94 -3.49 -8.82
CA GLY A 26 2.00 -4.28 -10.05
C GLY A 26 1.29 -3.64 -11.25
N VAL A 27 0.18 -2.93 -10.99
CA VAL A 27 -0.52 -2.15 -12.04
C VAL A 27 0.09 -0.77 -12.27
N GLY A 28 1.03 -0.34 -11.45
CA GLY A 28 1.69 0.96 -11.58
C GLY A 28 0.82 2.15 -11.20
N ALA A 29 -0.14 2.00 -10.30
CA ALA A 29 -1.09 3.05 -9.93
C ALA A 29 -0.50 4.18 -9.05
N GLY A 30 0.78 4.09 -8.68
CA GLY A 30 1.52 5.14 -7.98
C GLY A 30 1.42 5.09 -6.45
N GLN A 31 2.30 5.86 -5.80
CA GLN A 31 2.47 5.83 -4.35
C GLN A 31 1.27 6.40 -3.59
N ASN A 32 0.59 7.41 -4.16
CA ASN A 32 -0.60 7.99 -3.54
C ASN A 32 -1.74 6.97 -3.42
N SER A 33 -1.96 6.17 -4.48
CA SER A 33 -2.95 5.09 -4.46
C SER A 33 -2.59 4.03 -3.41
N LYS A 34 -1.32 3.70 -3.30
CA LYS A 34 -0.82 2.77 -2.29
C LYS A 34 -1.05 3.29 -0.88
N ALA A 35 -0.73 4.56 -0.61
CA ALA A 35 -0.97 5.19 0.68
C ALA A 35 -2.47 5.21 1.03
N ALA A 36 -3.34 5.48 0.06
CA ALA A 36 -4.80 5.44 0.25
C ALA A 36 -5.29 4.03 0.63
N ILE A 37 -4.80 2.98 -0.05
CA ILE A 37 -5.11 1.58 0.29
C ILE A 37 -4.63 1.22 1.69
N MET A 38 -3.43 1.64 2.08
CA MET A 38 -2.91 1.37 3.42
C MET A 38 -3.75 2.04 4.50
N ARG A 39 -4.12 3.32 4.31
CA ARG A 39 -4.98 4.06 5.24
C ARG A 39 -6.36 3.40 5.35
N GLN A 40 -6.97 3.07 4.22
CA GLN A 40 -8.29 2.42 4.21
C GLN A 40 -8.22 1.03 4.84
N GLY A 41 -7.20 0.25 4.51
CA GLY A 41 -6.99 -1.07 5.10
C GLY A 41 -6.83 -1.04 6.61
N LEU A 42 -6.08 -0.07 7.15
CA LEU A 42 -5.95 0.11 8.60
C LEU A 42 -7.32 0.39 9.25
N HIS A 43 -8.12 1.27 8.63
CA HIS A 43 -9.47 1.59 9.12
C HIS A 43 -10.39 0.36 9.11
N GLU A 44 -10.34 -0.43 8.03
CA GLU A 44 -11.14 -1.67 7.92
C GLU A 44 -10.70 -2.73 8.95
N MET A 45 -9.39 -2.85 9.19
CA MET A 45 -8.87 -3.73 10.24
C MET A 45 -9.40 -3.34 11.62
N GLN A 46 -9.42 -2.05 11.96
CA GLN A 46 -9.98 -1.54 13.22
C GLN A 46 -11.49 -1.83 13.33
N THR A 47 -12.24 -1.56 12.26
CA THR A 47 -13.69 -1.79 12.20
C THR A 47 -14.03 -3.27 12.37
N LEU A 48 -13.33 -4.14 11.66
CA LEU A 48 -13.53 -5.58 11.74
C LEU A 48 -13.17 -6.11 13.14
N ALA A 49 -12.05 -5.66 13.71
CA ALA A 49 -11.63 -6.06 15.05
C ALA A 49 -12.66 -5.66 16.10
N ALA A 50 -13.20 -4.44 16.03
CA ALA A 50 -14.23 -3.95 16.95
C ALA A 50 -15.54 -4.75 16.82
N ALA A 51 -15.89 -5.18 15.59
CA ALA A 51 -17.09 -6.00 15.35
C ALA A 51 -16.95 -7.43 15.90
N LEU A 52 -15.76 -8.04 15.76
CA LEU A 52 -15.52 -9.41 16.23
C LEU A 52 -15.20 -9.49 17.72
N TYR A 53 -14.49 -8.51 18.23
CA TYR A 53 -13.99 -8.47 19.62
C TYR A 53 -14.19 -7.08 20.21
N PRO A 54 -15.36 -6.78 20.79
CA PRO A 54 -15.67 -5.45 21.35
C PRO A 54 -14.73 -4.97 22.45
N THR A 55 -13.92 -5.88 23.00
CA THR A 55 -12.93 -5.59 24.04
C THR A 55 -11.58 -5.12 23.50
N VAL A 56 -11.33 -5.26 22.19
CA VAL A 56 -10.09 -4.80 21.55
C VAL A 56 -10.13 -3.29 21.36
N ARG A 57 -9.09 -2.62 21.82
CA ARG A 57 -8.97 -1.16 21.71
C ARG A 57 -8.45 -0.78 20.32
N SER A 58 -9.04 0.23 19.72
CA SER A 58 -8.60 0.77 18.42
C SER A 58 -7.19 1.35 18.48
N GLU A 59 -6.76 1.87 19.65
CA GLU A 59 -5.42 2.40 19.87
C GLU A 59 -4.33 1.35 19.64
N THR A 60 -4.62 0.07 19.90
CA THR A 60 -3.67 -1.04 19.67
C THR A 60 -3.23 -1.10 18.20
N PHE A 61 -4.10 -0.74 17.25
CA PHE A 61 -3.75 -0.71 15.83
C PHE A 61 -2.86 0.48 15.44
N MET A 62 -2.78 1.51 16.28
CA MET A 62 -1.89 2.66 16.08
C MET A 62 -0.49 2.45 16.65
N GLU A 63 -0.30 1.37 17.41
CA GLU A 63 0.98 0.96 17.95
C GLU A 63 1.87 0.28 16.90
N SER A 64 3.11 -0.02 17.27
CA SER A 64 4.09 -0.66 16.37
C SER A 64 3.62 -1.99 15.80
N CYS A 65 2.85 -2.77 16.58
CA CYS A 65 2.29 -4.05 16.14
C CYS A 65 1.16 -3.90 15.10
N GLY A 66 0.58 -2.74 14.98
CA GLY A 66 -0.46 -2.41 14.00
C GLY A 66 0.10 -1.63 12.81
N VAL A 67 0.11 -0.31 12.91
CA VAL A 67 0.43 0.59 11.78
C VAL A 67 1.85 0.41 11.26
N ALA A 68 2.86 0.27 12.13
CA ALA A 68 4.24 0.16 11.68
C ALA A 68 4.49 -1.18 10.95
N ASP A 69 3.95 -2.28 11.47
CA ASP A 69 4.06 -3.60 10.86
C ASP A 69 3.25 -3.71 9.55
N LEU A 70 2.11 -3.02 9.46
CA LEU A 70 1.35 -2.85 8.23
C LEU A 70 2.19 -2.15 7.15
N ILE A 71 2.78 -1.00 7.48
CA ILE A 71 3.64 -0.24 6.57
C ILE A 71 4.81 -1.09 6.09
N ALA A 72 5.54 -1.72 7.01
CA ALA A 72 6.66 -2.59 6.68
C ALA A 72 6.25 -3.72 5.73
N SER A 73 5.10 -4.34 5.96
CA SER A 73 4.55 -5.42 5.12
C SER A 73 4.15 -4.92 3.72
N CYS A 74 3.59 -3.70 3.61
CA CYS A 74 3.19 -3.09 2.34
C CYS A 74 4.38 -2.62 1.50
N TYR A 75 5.54 -2.35 2.09
CA TYR A 75 6.75 -1.95 1.34
C TYR A 75 7.72 -3.12 1.10
N GLY A 76 8.01 -3.95 2.09
CA GLY A 76 9.01 -5.01 2.03
C GLY A 76 8.47 -6.44 2.05
N GLY A 77 7.18 -6.63 2.31
CA GLY A 77 6.55 -7.92 2.55
C GLY A 77 6.60 -8.90 1.38
N ARG A 78 6.66 -10.20 1.70
CA ARG A 78 6.60 -11.28 0.70
C ARG A 78 5.28 -11.27 -0.06
N ASN A 79 4.16 -11.10 0.64
CA ASN A 79 2.82 -11.07 0.07
C ASN A 79 2.68 -9.93 -0.95
N ARG A 80 3.20 -8.74 -0.63
CA ARG A 80 3.25 -7.60 -1.56
C ARG A 80 4.00 -7.97 -2.85
N ARG A 81 5.19 -8.60 -2.74
CA ARG A 81 6.00 -8.96 -3.91
C ARG A 81 5.31 -9.97 -4.83
N VAL A 82 4.67 -10.98 -4.24
CA VAL A 82 3.89 -11.98 -4.99
C VAL A 82 2.71 -11.32 -5.71
N ALA A 83 1.95 -10.49 -5.00
CA ALA A 83 0.81 -9.78 -5.57
C ALA A 83 1.22 -8.80 -6.69
N ALA A 84 2.35 -8.10 -6.54
CA ALA A 84 2.88 -7.20 -7.56
C ALA A 84 3.30 -7.97 -8.83
N ALA A 85 3.99 -9.10 -8.68
CA ALA A 85 4.37 -9.95 -9.79
C ALA A 85 3.14 -10.52 -10.52
N TRP A 86 2.15 -10.98 -9.77
CA TRP A 86 0.89 -11.47 -10.34
C TRP A 86 0.15 -10.37 -11.09
N ALA A 87 -0.01 -9.20 -10.50
CA ALA A 87 -0.75 -8.08 -11.10
C ALA A 87 -0.06 -7.57 -12.37
N SER A 88 1.27 -7.44 -12.37
CA SER A 88 2.02 -7.02 -13.56
C SER A 88 1.91 -8.00 -14.73
N ALA A 89 1.74 -9.29 -14.43
CA ALA A 89 1.58 -10.33 -15.46
C ALA A 89 0.14 -10.42 -16.01
N HIS A 90 -0.87 -10.17 -15.19
CA HIS A 90 -2.26 -10.49 -15.53
C HIS A 90 -3.15 -9.26 -15.71
N VAL A 91 -2.82 -8.13 -15.08
CA VAL A 91 -3.63 -6.91 -15.13
C VAL A 91 -3.03 -5.94 -16.14
N ARG A 92 -3.60 -5.88 -17.34
CA ARG A 92 -3.30 -4.80 -18.30
C ARG A 92 -4.27 -3.66 -18.07
N VAL A 93 -3.83 -2.61 -17.43
CA VAL A 93 -4.60 -1.37 -17.34
C VAL A 93 -4.60 -0.72 -18.72
N ARG A 94 -5.72 -0.83 -19.42
CA ARG A 94 -5.95 -0.15 -20.68
C ARG A 94 -6.35 1.29 -20.36
N CYS A 95 -5.37 2.19 -20.21
CA CYS A 95 -5.67 3.61 -20.08
C CYS A 95 -6.22 4.17 -21.39
N PRO A 96 -7.38 4.88 -21.38
CA PRO A 96 -7.84 5.64 -22.53
C PRO A 96 -6.78 6.71 -22.91
N HIS A 97 -6.66 7.01 -24.20
CA HIS A 97 -5.62 7.90 -24.75
C HIS A 97 -5.54 9.29 -24.07
N SER A 98 -6.64 9.78 -23.50
CA SER A 98 -6.73 11.05 -22.77
C SER A 98 -6.11 11.03 -21.36
N ALA A 99 -5.96 9.84 -20.75
CA ALA A 99 -5.35 9.69 -19.42
C ALA A 99 -3.83 9.48 -19.49
N ARG A 100 -3.26 9.30 -20.69
CA ARG A 100 -1.83 9.01 -20.88
C ARG A 100 -0.91 10.10 -20.35
N PHE A 101 -1.33 11.36 -20.43
CA PHE A 101 -0.51 12.50 -20.00
C PHE A 101 -0.36 12.58 -18.47
N LEU A 102 -1.45 12.33 -17.74
CA LEU A 102 -1.42 12.29 -16.25
C LEU A 102 -0.72 11.02 -15.74
N PHE A 103 -0.86 9.92 -16.48
CA PHE A 103 -0.30 8.64 -16.11
C PHE A 103 1.23 8.60 -16.34
N ASP A 104 1.73 9.15 -17.45
CA ASP A 104 3.18 9.24 -17.75
C ASP A 104 3.91 10.17 -16.76
N CYS A 105 3.26 11.21 -16.27
CA CYS A 105 3.85 12.13 -15.29
C CYS A 105 4.01 11.48 -13.90
N CYS A 106 3.07 10.59 -13.51
CA CYS A 106 3.06 9.97 -12.17
C CYS A 106 3.71 8.58 -12.10
N ILE A 107 3.83 7.85 -13.21
CA ILE A 107 4.12 6.41 -13.21
C ILE A 107 5.45 6.04 -13.87
N ARG A 108 6.09 6.93 -14.64
CA ARG A 108 7.39 6.59 -15.23
C ARG A 108 8.39 6.18 -14.14
N PRO A 109 8.90 4.94 -14.19
CA PRO A 109 9.92 4.51 -13.25
C PRO A 109 11.18 5.37 -13.39
N HIS A 110 11.88 5.53 -12.29
CA HIS A 110 13.07 6.36 -12.05
C HIS A 110 14.20 6.30 -13.10
N ALA A 111 14.12 5.43 -14.10
CA ALA A 111 15.14 5.32 -15.14
C ALA A 111 15.23 6.54 -16.09
N ALA A 112 14.15 7.30 -16.25
CA ALA A 112 14.13 8.49 -17.11
C ALA A 112 14.57 9.80 -16.40
N LYS A 113 14.80 9.78 -15.08
CA LYS A 113 15.20 10.98 -14.32
C LYS A 113 16.66 11.38 -14.44
N ARG A 114 17.47 10.63 -15.18
CA ARG A 114 18.91 10.98 -15.33
C ARG A 114 19.20 12.10 -16.33
N SER A 115 18.22 12.59 -17.09
CA SER A 115 18.43 13.69 -18.04
C SER A 115 18.08 15.09 -17.52
N TRP A 116 17.50 15.20 -16.31
CA TRP A 116 17.06 16.49 -15.75
C TRP A 116 18.09 17.20 -14.85
N SER A 117 19.26 16.59 -14.61
CA SER A 117 20.27 17.16 -13.70
C SER A 117 21.19 18.22 -14.33
N ARG A 118 20.92 18.68 -15.55
CA ARG A 118 21.74 19.70 -16.23
C ARG A 118 20.98 20.90 -16.81
N ALA A 119 19.74 21.13 -16.42
CA ALA A 119 19.13 22.41 -16.70
C ALA A 119 19.34 23.31 -15.47
N ALA A 120 20.36 24.18 -15.59
CA ALA A 120 20.70 25.20 -14.62
C ALA A 120 19.49 26.10 -14.34
N TRP A 121 19.22 26.35 -13.06
CA TRP A 121 18.36 27.47 -12.65
C TRP A 121 19.12 28.75 -12.93
N PRO A 122 18.55 29.75 -13.63
CA PRO A 122 19.16 31.06 -13.72
C PRO A 122 19.09 31.72 -12.32
N THR A 123 20.23 32.24 -11.90
CA THR A 123 20.39 33.09 -10.71
C THR A 123 19.59 34.35 -10.80
#